data_586620c2681617897b7becdfc6f7fb33
#
_entry.id   586620c2681617897b7becdfc6f7fb33
#
_cell.length_a   1.000
_cell.length_b   1.000
_cell.length_c   1.000
_cell.angle_alpha   90.00
_cell.angle_beta   90.00
_cell.angle_gamma   90.00
#
_symmetry.space_group_name_H-M   'P 1'
#
loop_
_entity.id
_entity.type
_entity.pdbx_description
1 polymer ?
#
loop_
_entity_poly.entity_id
_entity_poly.type
_entity_poly.pdbx_seq_one_letter_code
_entity_poly.pdbx_strand_id
1 'polypeptide(L)'
;MTPLRVTVWHEYRHEKLEEHVGEVYPEGIHGALAKGLAQYGFDIHTATLDEPEHGLTQEVLDNTDVLTWWGHMAHEEVSDEIVDRVQERVLNGMGLIVLHSGHLSKIFRRLMGTGCMLRWREADEKERIWTVDPSHPICEGLPEYIEIDEAEMYGEHFDIPPPDTLVFISWFEGGEVFRSGCCYQRGQGKIFYFRPGHETYPIYHMPIVHKVIANAINWAKPVSNSAPVRGNIPEFMS
;
A
#
# COMPACT_ATOMS: atom_id res chain seq x y z
N MET A 1 -21.73 -9.65 -9.09
CA MET A 1 -20.27 -9.79 -9.20
C MET A 1 -19.76 -10.26 -7.84
N THR A 2 -18.81 -11.17 -7.81
CA THR A 2 -18.17 -11.60 -6.56
C THR A 2 -17.39 -10.41 -6.00
N PRO A 3 -17.45 -10.12 -4.68
CA PRO A 3 -16.65 -9.07 -4.06
C PRO A 3 -15.15 -9.29 -4.32
N LEU A 4 -14.38 -8.20 -4.42
CA LEU A 4 -12.93 -8.29 -4.42
C LEU A 4 -12.47 -8.73 -3.02
N ARG A 5 -11.56 -9.71 -2.97
CA ARG A 5 -10.97 -10.24 -1.75
C ARG A 5 -9.73 -9.40 -1.42
N VAL A 6 -9.77 -8.75 -0.29
CA VAL A 6 -8.73 -7.81 0.14
C VAL A 6 -8.12 -8.30 1.45
N THR A 7 -6.82 -8.53 1.47
CA THR A 7 -6.11 -8.77 2.72
C THR A 7 -5.45 -7.48 3.21
N VAL A 8 -5.79 -7.06 4.41
CA VAL A 8 -5.21 -5.89 5.07
C VAL A 8 -4.14 -6.39 6.04
N TRP A 9 -2.88 -6.30 5.63
CA TRP A 9 -1.74 -6.72 6.43
C TRP A 9 -1.12 -5.55 7.19
N HIS A 10 -0.79 -5.80 8.47
CA HIS A 10 -0.19 -4.84 9.37
C HIS A 10 0.84 -5.49 10.29
N GLU A 11 2.00 -4.86 10.52
CA GLU A 11 2.97 -5.43 11.48
C GLU A 11 2.47 -5.45 12.92
N TYR A 12 1.58 -4.53 13.31
CA TYR A 12 0.90 -4.47 14.60
C TYR A 12 1.86 -4.55 15.79
N ARG A 13 2.84 -3.64 15.83
CA ARG A 13 3.83 -3.54 16.91
C ARG A 13 3.60 -2.32 17.79
N HIS A 14 3.48 -1.12 17.20
CA HIS A 14 3.35 0.12 17.94
C HIS A 14 2.18 0.12 18.90
N GLU A 15 1.02 -0.30 18.47
CA GLU A 15 -0.20 -0.33 19.30
C GLU A 15 -0.10 -1.27 20.51
N LYS A 16 0.81 -2.25 20.46
CA LYS A 16 1.08 -3.17 21.58
C LYS A 16 2.14 -2.65 22.53
N LEU A 17 3.00 -1.76 22.08
CA LEU A 17 4.17 -1.27 22.82
C LEU A 17 3.94 0.13 23.38
N GLU A 18 3.13 0.95 22.72
CA GLU A 18 2.97 2.37 22.99
C GLU A 18 1.50 2.70 23.24
N GLU A 19 1.17 3.06 24.52
CA GLU A 19 -0.21 3.28 24.97
C GLU A 19 -0.92 4.35 24.11
N HIS A 20 -0.23 5.46 23.79
CA HIS A 20 -0.82 6.53 22.99
C HIS A 20 -1.18 6.10 21.55
N VAL A 21 -0.43 5.17 20.96
CA VAL A 21 -0.76 4.61 19.65
C VAL A 21 -1.98 3.68 19.75
N GLY A 22 -2.06 2.89 20.83
CA GLY A 22 -3.23 2.07 21.14
C GLY A 22 -4.50 2.91 21.37
N GLU A 23 -4.37 4.15 21.86
CA GLU A 23 -5.51 5.08 21.97
C GLU A 23 -5.98 5.58 20.61
N VAL A 24 -5.05 5.86 19.67
CA VAL A 24 -5.38 6.29 18.29
C VAL A 24 -5.97 5.14 17.47
N TYR A 25 -5.41 3.94 17.60
CA TYR A 25 -5.82 2.75 16.86
C TYR A 25 -6.12 1.56 17.79
N PRO A 26 -7.23 1.56 18.55
CA PRO A 26 -7.54 0.51 19.54
C PRO A 26 -7.65 -0.91 18.94
N GLU A 27 -8.05 -1.00 17.67
CA GLU A 27 -8.15 -2.26 16.93
C GLU A 27 -6.96 -2.44 15.95
N GLY A 28 -5.90 -1.64 16.13
CA GLY A 28 -4.78 -1.54 15.20
C GLY A 28 -5.12 -0.82 13.89
N ILE A 29 -4.11 -0.41 13.16
CA ILE A 29 -4.29 0.23 11.84
C ILE A 29 -5.07 -0.69 10.88
N HIS A 30 -4.82 -2.01 10.93
CA HIS A 30 -5.55 -2.99 10.10
C HIS A 30 -7.04 -3.00 10.41
N GLY A 31 -7.42 -2.89 11.70
CA GLY A 31 -8.82 -2.80 12.11
C GLY A 31 -9.48 -1.50 11.63
N ALA A 32 -8.80 -0.36 11.78
CA ALA A 32 -9.29 0.93 11.29
C ALA A 32 -9.50 0.92 9.76
N LEU A 33 -8.54 0.37 9.01
CA LEU A 33 -8.64 0.22 7.56
C LEU A 33 -9.77 -0.75 7.17
N ALA A 34 -9.86 -1.91 7.80
CA ALA A 34 -10.91 -2.89 7.50
C ALA A 34 -12.30 -2.29 7.72
N LYS A 35 -12.50 -1.57 8.85
CA LYS A 35 -13.75 -0.88 9.17
C LYS A 35 -14.07 0.21 8.13
N GLY A 36 -13.08 1.04 7.77
CA GLY A 36 -13.27 2.11 6.79
C GLY A 36 -13.55 1.60 5.38
N LEU A 37 -12.95 0.48 5.00
CA LEU A 37 -13.10 -0.12 3.67
C LEU A 37 -14.36 -0.97 3.52
N ALA A 38 -14.98 -1.43 4.61
CA ALA A 38 -16.18 -2.27 4.57
C ALA A 38 -17.34 -1.68 3.75
N GLN A 39 -17.48 -0.35 3.75
CA GLN A 39 -18.53 0.35 3.01
C GLN A 39 -18.39 0.27 1.48
N TYR A 40 -17.24 -0.16 0.97
CA TYR A 40 -16.96 -0.26 -0.48
C TYR A 40 -17.26 -1.64 -1.07
N GLY A 41 -17.79 -2.56 -0.24
CA GLY A 41 -18.26 -3.86 -0.70
C GLY A 41 -17.16 -4.89 -1.00
N PHE A 42 -15.99 -4.74 -0.38
CA PHE A 42 -14.91 -5.71 -0.43
C PHE A 42 -15.14 -6.85 0.57
N ASP A 43 -14.63 -8.03 0.24
CA ASP A 43 -14.47 -9.14 1.18
C ASP A 43 -13.10 -8.98 1.85
N ILE A 44 -13.10 -8.56 3.13
CA ILE A 44 -11.88 -8.11 3.82
C ILE A 44 -11.44 -9.17 4.83
N HIS A 45 -10.18 -9.57 4.68
CA HIS A 45 -9.43 -10.36 5.64
C HIS A 45 -8.34 -9.48 6.26
N THR A 46 -8.10 -9.58 7.57
CA THR A 46 -6.99 -8.91 8.25
C THR A 46 -5.92 -9.93 8.63
N ALA A 47 -4.65 -9.54 8.54
CA ALA A 47 -3.53 -10.39 8.91
C ALA A 47 -2.42 -9.56 9.56
N THR A 48 -1.69 -10.14 10.51
CA THR A 48 -0.65 -9.45 11.26
C THR A 48 0.65 -10.25 11.35
N LEU A 49 1.75 -9.55 11.66
CA LEU A 49 3.10 -10.14 11.71
C LEU A 49 3.23 -11.31 12.70
N ASP A 50 2.53 -11.27 13.83
CA ASP A 50 2.66 -12.29 14.88
C ASP A 50 1.85 -13.57 14.62
N GLU A 51 1.02 -13.58 13.60
CA GLU A 51 0.30 -14.79 13.20
C GLU A 51 1.24 -15.82 12.57
N PRO A 52 0.89 -17.12 12.61
CA PRO A 52 1.65 -18.13 11.87
C PRO A 52 1.83 -17.73 10.41
N GLU A 53 3.05 -17.86 9.88
CA GLU A 53 3.41 -17.40 8.54
C GLU A 53 3.02 -15.92 8.29
N HIS A 54 3.06 -15.10 9.36
CA HIS A 54 2.66 -13.69 9.34
C HIS A 54 1.22 -13.47 8.83
N GLY A 55 0.31 -14.43 9.02
CA GLY A 55 -1.04 -14.41 8.48
C GLY A 55 -1.12 -14.49 6.95
N LEU A 56 0.03 -14.69 6.25
CA LEU A 56 0.14 -14.71 4.80
C LEU A 56 0.48 -16.12 4.28
N THR A 57 -0.31 -17.10 4.76
CA THR A 57 -0.20 -18.48 4.26
C THR A 57 -0.48 -18.54 2.76
N GLN A 58 -0.06 -19.62 2.10
CA GLN A 58 -0.37 -19.81 0.67
C GLN A 58 -1.88 -19.75 0.41
N GLU A 59 -2.68 -20.33 1.28
CA GLU A 59 -4.15 -20.33 1.18
C GLU A 59 -4.72 -18.91 1.25
N VAL A 60 -4.24 -18.09 2.21
CA VAL A 60 -4.67 -16.68 2.33
C VAL A 60 -4.31 -15.91 1.06
N LEU A 61 -3.07 -16.06 0.58
CA LEU A 61 -2.63 -15.34 -0.61
C LEU A 61 -3.33 -15.80 -1.90
N ASP A 62 -3.69 -17.08 -2.02
CA ASP A 62 -4.47 -17.60 -3.16
C ASP A 62 -5.91 -17.07 -3.13
N ASN A 63 -6.40 -16.70 -1.96
CA ASN A 63 -7.70 -16.06 -1.77
C ASN A 63 -7.62 -14.53 -1.69
N THR A 64 -6.49 -13.92 -2.04
CA THR A 64 -6.29 -12.47 -2.04
C THR A 64 -6.18 -11.93 -3.47
N ASP A 65 -7.04 -10.97 -3.82
CA ASP A 65 -6.99 -10.24 -5.09
C ASP A 65 -6.10 -8.98 -4.95
N VAL A 66 -6.17 -8.31 -3.79
CA VAL A 66 -5.33 -7.14 -3.48
C VAL A 66 -4.87 -7.22 -2.03
N LEU A 67 -3.57 -7.04 -1.83
CA LEU A 67 -2.93 -6.96 -0.51
C LEU A 67 -2.63 -5.50 -0.17
N THR A 68 -3.03 -5.01 1.01
CA THR A 68 -2.51 -3.75 1.57
C THR A 68 -1.41 -4.06 2.57
N TRP A 69 -0.36 -3.26 2.59
CA TRP A 69 0.82 -3.48 3.41
C TRP A 69 1.17 -2.24 4.21
N TRP A 70 1.10 -2.36 5.52
CA TRP A 70 1.63 -1.36 6.44
C TRP A 70 2.64 -2.01 7.39
N GLY A 71 3.85 -1.45 7.50
CA GLY A 71 4.90 -1.86 8.43
C GLY A 71 5.82 -0.68 8.70
N HIS A 72 6.47 -0.64 9.86
CA HIS A 72 7.32 0.47 10.29
C HIS A 72 8.61 -0.03 10.98
N MET A 73 8.50 -0.56 12.21
CA MET A 73 9.66 -0.90 13.02
C MET A 73 10.15 -2.35 12.86
N ALA A 74 9.32 -3.24 12.30
CA ALA A 74 9.56 -4.68 12.27
C ALA A 74 9.75 -5.23 10.84
N HIS A 75 10.17 -4.42 9.88
CA HIS A 75 10.37 -4.84 8.49
C HIS A 75 11.28 -6.06 8.35
N GLU A 76 12.34 -6.13 9.16
CA GLU A 76 13.32 -7.20 9.07
C GLU A 76 12.82 -8.51 9.73
N GLU A 77 11.77 -8.46 10.54
CA GLU A 77 11.16 -9.65 11.16
C GLU A 77 10.30 -10.43 10.16
N VAL A 78 9.88 -9.82 9.06
CA VAL A 78 9.16 -10.54 8.00
C VAL A 78 10.11 -11.54 7.35
N SER A 79 9.76 -12.83 7.37
CA SER A 79 10.60 -13.88 6.82
C SER A 79 10.74 -13.75 5.30
N ASP A 80 11.92 -14.07 4.77
CA ASP A 80 12.17 -13.99 3.33
C ASP A 80 11.29 -14.96 2.53
N GLU A 81 10.90 -16.09 3.12
CA GLU A 81 9.95 -17.03 2.52
C GLU A 81 8.59 -16.38 2.24
N ILE A 82 8.08 -15.60 3.20
CA ILE A 82 6.82 -14.86 3.01
C ILE A 82 6.98 -13.76 1.98
N VAL A 83 8.12 -13.06 1.99
CA VAL A 83 8.43 -12.04 0.97
C VAL A 83 8.48 -12.66 -0.43
N ASP A 84 9.11 -13.84 -0.58
CA ASP A 84 9.16 -14.58 -1.86
C ASP A 84 7.76 -14.93 -2.36
N ARG A 85 6.92 -15.46 -1.46
CA ARG A 85 5.53 -15.83 -1.74
C ARG A 85 4.68 -14.63 -2.18
N VAL A 86 4.77 -13.52 -1.44
CA VAL A 86 4.06 -12.28 -1.80
C VAL A 86 4.56 -11.73 -3.14
N GLN A 87 5.88 -11.72 -3.38
CA GLN A 87 6.45 -11.31 -4.66
C GLN A 87 5.92 -12.14 -5.82
N GLU A 88 5.90 -13.46 -5.67
CA GLU A 88 5.38 -14.37 -6.70
C GLU A 88 3.91 -14.05 -7.01
N ARG A 89 3.10 -13.85 -5.98
CA ARG A 89 1.67 -13.49 -6.14
C ARG A 89 1.51 -12.15 -6.87
N VAL A 90 2.31 -11.13 -6.52
CA VAL A 90 2.28 -9.84 -7.21
C VAL A 90 2.69 -10.00 -8.69
N LEU A 91 3.79 -10.70 -8.96
CA LEU A 91 4.24 -10.93 -10.34
C LEU A 91 3.21 -11.70 -11.18
N ASN A 92 2.37 -12.50 -10.55
CA ASN A 92 1.27 -13.26 -11.16
C ASN A 92 -0.07 -12.53 -11.17
N GLY A 93 -0.15 -11.28 -10.72
CA GLY A 93 -1.30 -10.40 -10.92
C GLY A 93 -2.02 -9.90 -9.66
N MET A 94 -1.67 -10.36 -8.46
CA MET A 94 -2.20 -9.79 -7.22
C MET A 94 -1.81 -8.30 -7.12
N GLY A 95 -2.77 -7.45 -6.78
CA GLY A 95 -2.50 -6.03 -6.51
C GLY A 95 -1.78 -5.84 -5.16
N LEU A 96 -0.95 -4.80 -5.06
CA LEU A 96 -0.28 -4.44 -3.82
C LEU A 96 -0.42 -2.94 -3.55
N ILE A 97 -0.95 -2.60 -2.39
CA ILE A 97 -1.05 -1.21 -1.92
C ILE A 97 -0.11 -1.05 -0.73
N VAL A 98 0.96 -0.30 -0.91
CA VAL A 98 1.98 -0.05 0.12
C VAL A 98 1.70 1.30 0.76
N LEU A 99 1.55 1.29 2.08
CA LEU A 99 1.13 2.46 2.83
C LEU A 99 2.29 3.00 3.67
N HIS A 100 2.47 4.31 3.64
CA HIS A 100 3.36 5.09 4.51
C HIS A 100 4.77 4.50 4.64
N SER A 101 5.19 4.17 5.86
CA SER A 101 6.48 3.56 6.20
C SER A 101 6.72 2.18 5.58
N GLY A 102 5.69 1.57 5.01
CA GLY A 102 5.80 0.34 4.21
C GLY A 102 6.78 0.45 3.03
N HIS A 103 7.23 1.67 2.68
CA HIS A 103 8.28 1.86 1.67
C HIS A 103 9.60 1.16 2.02
N LEU A 104 9.91 0.97 3.31
CA LEU A 104 11.09 0.23 3.76
C LEU A 104 10.90 -1.28 3.86
N SER A 105 9.68 -1.79 3.63
CA SER A 105 9.42 -3.22 3.67
C SER A 105 10.28 -3.99 2.67
N LYS A 106 10.69 -5.21 3.05
CA LYS A 106 11.45 -6.10 2.17
C LYS A 106 10.75 -6.30 0.82
N ILE A 107 9.42 -6.47 0.83
CA ILE A 107 8.65 -6.69 -0.39
C ILE A 107 8.68 -5.46 -1.31
N PHE A 108 8.52 -4.24 -0.80
CA PHE A 108 8.52 -3.05 -1.64
C PHE A 108 9.92 -2.77 -2.20
N ARG A 109 10.97 -2.81 -1.36
CA ARG A 109 12.36 -2.67 -1.81
C ARG A 109 12.71 -3.68 -2.91
N ARG A 110 12.27 -4.92 -2.77
CA ARG A 110 12.50 -5.98 -3.77
C ARG A 110 11.80 -5.70 -5.10
N LEU A 111 10.55 -5.25 -5.05
CA LEU A 111 9.77 -4.94 -6.26
C LEU A 111 10.23 -3.64 -6.94
N MET A 112 10.78 -2.69 -6.18
CA MET A 112 11.34 -1.45 -6.71
C MET A 112 12.80 -1.62 -7.19
N GLY A 113 13.57 -2.52 -6.58
CA GLY A 113 14.98 -2.74 -6.92
C GLY A 113 15.93 -1.65 -6.38
N THR A 114 15.49 -0.87 -5.38
CA THR A 114 16.24 0.23 -4.75
C THR A 114 16.12 0.15 -3.23
N GLY A 115 16.83 1.03 -2.51
CA GLY A 115 16.75 1.13 -1.05
C GLY A 115 15.45 1.71 -0.53
N CYS A 116 14.70 2.40 -1.39
CA CYS A 116 13.44 3.08 -1.07
C CYS A 116 13.57 4.08 0.10
N MET A 117 14.78 4.59 0.33
CA MET A 117 15.05 5.60 1.37
C MET A 117 14.48 6.97 0.97
N LEU A 118 14.15 7.76 1.96
CA LEU A 118 13.63 9.10 1.82
C LEU A 118 14.12 9.98 3.00
N ARG A 119 13.67 11.21 3.06
CA ARG A 119 13.90 12.11 4.20
C ARG A 119 12.59 12.27 4.95
N TRP A 120 12.65 12.34 6.27
CA TRP A 120 11.46 12.51 7.10
C TRP A 120 11.70 13.47 8.27
N ARG A 121 10.61 14.02 8.78
CA ARG A 121 10.56 14.82 10.00
C ARG A 121 9.18 14.66 10.65
N GLU A 122 9.16 14.29 11.91
CA GLU A 122 7.97 14.23 12.72
C GLU A 122 7.85 15.52 13.54
N ALA A 123 6.91 16.38 13.14
CA ALA A 123 6.77 17.73 13.72
C ALA A 123 5.33 18.29 13.54
N ASP A 124 4.32 17.42 13.48
CA ASP A 124 2.90 17.77 13.40
C ASP A 124 2.59 18.78 12.28
N GLU A 125 3.22 18.58 11.12
CA GLU A 125 3.13 19.51 10.00
C GLU A 125 1.86 19.28 9.15
N LYS A 126 1.30 20.37 8.65
CA LYS A 126 0.24 20.29 7.66
C LYS A 126 0.76 19.69 6.35
N GLU A 127 -0.01 18.75 5.81
CA GLU A 127 0.21 18.19 4.49
C GLU A 127 -0.92 18.57 3.54
N ARG A 128 -0.57 18.94 2.32
CA ARG A 128 -1.52 19.07 1.22
C ARG A 128 -1.12 18.14 0.08
N ILE A 129 -2.02 17.21 -0.23
CA ILE A 129 -1.82 16.17 -1.24
C ILE A 129 -2.53 16.63 -2.51
N TRP A 130 -1.77 17.04 -3.52
CA TRP A 130 -2.29 17.50 -4.80
C TRP A 130 -2.54 16.31 -5.74
N THR A 131 -3.72 16.31 -6.37
CA THR A 131 -4.03 15.40 -7.47
C THR A 131 -3.36 15.91 -8.74
N VAL A 132 -2.36 15.17 -9.24
CA VAL A 132 -1.59 15.58 -10.44
C VAL A 132 -1.99 14.83 -11.70
N ASP A 133 -2.69 13.70 -11.57
CA ASP A 133 -3.38 13.02 -12.68
C ASP A 133 -4.86 12.81 -12.34
N PRO A 134 -5.71 13.84 -12.51
CA PRO A 134 -7.13 13.75 -12.14
C PRO A 134 -7.94 12.77 -13.01
N SER A 135 -7.38 12.30 -14.13
CA SER A 135 -8.04 11.31 -15.00
C SER A 135 -7.76 9.86 -14.55
N HIS A 136 -6.81 9.66 -13.64
CA HIS A 136 -6.46 8.32 -13.16
C HIS A 136 -7.59 7.72 -12.30
N PRO A 137 -7.92 6.42 -12.43
CA PRO A 137 -9.00 5.79 -11.67
C PRO A 137 -8.91 5.95 -10.16
N ILE A 138 -7.69 6.05 -9.60
CA ILE A 138 -7.48 6.31 -8.16
C ILE A 138 -8.06 7.67 -7.73
N CYS A 139 -8.16 8.63 -8.66
CA CYS A 139 -8.66 9.98 -8.39
C CYS A 139 -10.19 10.11 -8.49
N GLU A 140 -10.91 9.02 -8.77
CA GLU A 140 -12.37 9.08 -8.95
C GLU A 140 -13.08 9.65 -7.71
N GLY A 141 -13.76 10.79 -7.93
CA GLY A 141 -14.53 11.49 -6.90
C GLY A 141 -13.69 12.08 -5.78
N LEU A 142 -12.40 12.34 -6.02
CA LEU A 142 -11.53 13.09 -5.12
C LEU A 142 -11.55 14.59 -5.48
N PRO A 143 -11.26 15.48 -4.50
CA PRO A 143 -11.05 16.90 -4.75
C PRO A 143 -9.71 17.15 -5.46
N GLU A 144 -9.47 18.42 -5.86
CA GLU A 144 -8.21 18.87 -6.43
C GLU A 144 -7.00 18.59 -5.50
N TYR A 145 -7.20 18.73 -4.19
CA TYR A 145 -6.24 18.34 -3.17
C TYR A 145 -6.94 17.84 -1.91
N ILE A 146 -6.23 17.02 -1.14
CA ILE A 146 -6.62 16.57 0.20
C ILE A 146 -5.73 17.30 1.21
N GLU A 147 -6.29 17.79 2.31
CA GLU A 147 -5.55 18.43 3.38
C GLU A 147 -5.57 17.54 4.63
N ILE A 148 -4.41 17.38 5.25
CA ILE A 148 -4.20 16.70 6.52
C ILE A 148 -3.56 17.73 7.44
N ASP A 149 -4.20 17.99 8.58
CA ASP A 149 -3.77 19.06 9.48
C ASP A 149 -2.47 18.74 10.21
N GLU A 150 -2.26 17.48 10.57
CA GLU A 150 -1.09 16.99 11.28
C GLU A 150 -0.58 15.70 10.65
N ALA A 151 0.66 15.69 10.20
CA ALA A 151 1.30 14.55 9.54
C ALA A 151 2.80 14.54 9.76
N GLU A 152 3.41 13.37 9.69
CA GLU A 152 4.85 13.26 9.51
C GLU A 152 5.24 13.71 8.11
N MET A 153 6.23 14.60 7.99
CA MET A 153 6.75 15.05 6.70
C MET A 153 7.66 14.00 6.07
N TYR A 154 7.37 13.65 4.82
CA TYR A 154 8.30 12.97 3.92
C TYR A 154 8.76 13.92 2.81
N GLY A 155 10.06 13.86 2.49
CA GLY A 155 10.66 14.75 1.50
C GLY A 155 11.51 14.01 0.46
N GLU A 156 11.59 14.60 -0.71
CA GLU A 156 12.50 14.14 -1.78
C GLU A 156 13.98 14.29 -1.33
N HIS A 157 14.91 13.48 -1.78
CA HIS A 157 14.80 12.47 -2.83
C HIS A 157 14.28 11.14 -2.27
N PHE A 158 13.21 10.61 -2.84
CA PHE A 158 12.72 9.26 -2.57
C PHE A 158 13.41 8.30 -3.54
N ASP A 159 14.20 7.36 -3.00
CA ASP A 159 15.00 6.40 -3.76
C ASP A 159 14.14 5.26 -4.33
N ILE A 160 13.29 5.63 -5.28
CA ILE A 160 12.44 4.70 -6.05
C ILE A 160 12.65 4.94 -7.55
N PRO A 161 12.44 3.92 -8.40
CA PRO A 161 12.43 4.15 -9.84
C PRO A 161 11.32 5.16 -10.22
N PRO A 162 11.45 5.85 -11.36
CA PRO A 162 10.36 6.67 -11.86
C PRO A 162 9.05 5.87 -11.88
N PRO A 163 7.95 6.38 -11.30
CA PRO A 163 6.67 5.69 -11.36
C PRO A 163 6.14 5.63 -12.81
N ASP A 164 5.41 4.57 -13.13
CA ASP A 164 4.70 4.47 -14.41
C ASP A 164 3.63 5.57 -14.50
N THR A 165 3.01 5.92 -13.36
CA THR A 165 2.13 7.08 -13.21
C THR A 165 2.32 7.70 -11.83
N LEU A 166 2.50 9.02 -11.80
CA LEU A 166 2.48 9.81 -10.58
C LEU A 166 1.07 10.39 -10.41
N VAL A 167 0.37 9.96 -9.38
CA VAL A 167 -1.03 10.34 -9.13
C VAL A 167 -1.12 11.49 -8.15
N PHE A 168 -0.28 11.49 -7.09
CA PHE A 168 -0.29 12.51 -6.05
C PHE A 168 1.11 13.04 -5.76
N ILE A 169 1.16 14.35 -5.48
CA ILE A 169 2.32 15.02 -4.89
C ILE A 169 1.87 15.71 -3.60
N SER A 170 2.61 15.49 -2.52
CA SER A 170 2.42 16.21 -1.27
C SER A 170 3.31 17.45 -1.21
N TRP A 171 2.77 18.48 -0.60
CA TRP A 171 3.47 19.64 -0.08
C TRP A 171 3.29 19.68 1.44
N PHE A 172 4.36 19.97 2.16
CA PHE A 172 4.36 20.11 3.61
C PHE A 172 4.60 21.56 4.02
N GLU A 173 4.18 21.92 5.22
CA GLU A 173 4.25 23.29 5.73
C GLU A 173 5.67 23.85 5.76
N GLY A 174 6.69 23.00 5.97
CA GLY A 174 8.10 23.36 5.86
C GLY A 174 8.58 23.68 4.43
N GLY A 175 7.74 23.44 3.41
CA GLY A 175 8.04 23.69 1.99
C GLY A 175 8.55 22.48 1.22
N GLU A 176 8.75 21.35 1.89
CA GLU A 176 9.16 20.11 1.23
C GLU A 176 8.04 19.58 0.32
N VAL A 177 8.46 18.86 -0.72
CA VAL A 177 7.57 18.16 -1.64
C VAL A 177 7.93 16.69 -1.71
N PHE A 178 6.93 15.86 -2.01
CA PHE A 178 7.11 14.41 -2.05
C PHE A 178 6.17 13.74 -3.05
N ARG A 179 6.67 12.72 -3.77
CA ARG A 179 5.86 11.86 -4.63
C ARG A 179 5.02 10.90 -3.78
N SER A 180 3.84 11.33 -3.36
CA SER A 180 3.01 10.67 -2.34
C SER A 180 2.03 9.64 -2.88
N GLY A 181 1.82 9.59 -4.21
CA GLY A 181 0.98 8.59 -4.86
C GLY A 181 1.62 8.06 -6.13
N CYS A 182 2.31 6.91 -6.05
CA CYS A 182 3.11 6.35 -7.13
C CYS A 182 2.56 5.01 -7.59
N CYS A 183 2.27 4.86 -8.87
CA CYS A 183 1.79 3.62 -9.49
C CYS A 183 2.91 2.92 -10.25
N TYR A 184 2.95 1.59 -10.14
CA TYR A 184 3.89 0.73 -10.85
C TYR A 184 3.19 -0.53 -11.35
N GLN A 185 3.75 -1.15 -12.38
CA GLN A 185 3.44 -2.50 -12.79
C GLN A 185 4.69 -3.38 -12.67
N ARG A 186 4.53 -4.54 -12.03
CA ARG A 186 5.59 -5.55 -11.93
C ARG A 186 5.01 -6.92 -12.31
N GLY A 187 5.56 -7.52 -13.37
CA GLY A 187 4.91 -8.68 -13.98
C GLY A 187 3.49 -8.32 -14.45
N GLN A 188 2.48 -9.01 -13.91
CA GLN A 188 1.07 -8.72 -14.16
C GLN A 188 0.42 -7.90 -13.04
N GLY A 189 1.09 -7.77 -11.89
CA GLY A 189 0.56 -7.06 -10.71
C GLY A 189 0.77 -5.56 -10.79
N LYS A 190 -0.20 -4.83 -10.25
CA LYS A 190 -0.16 -3.40 -10.09
C LYS A 190 0.17 -3.05 -8.66
N ILE A 191 1.02 -2.05 -8.47
CA ILE A 191 1.47 -1.60 -7.16
C ILE A 191 1.15 -0.11 -7.03
N PHE A 192 0.56 0.27 -5.91
CA PHE A 192 0.37 1.65 -5.55
C PHE A 192 1.03 1.93 -4.21
N TYR A 193 1.95 2.90 -4.20
CA TYR A 193 2.49 3.47 -2.97
C TYR A 193 1.69 4.72 -2.60
N PHE A 194 1.25 4.80 -1.36
CA PHE A 194 0.52 5.95 -0.83
C PHE A 194 1.15 6.42 0.48
N ARG A 195 1.66 7.65 0.48
CA ARG A 195 2.42 8.20 1.60
C ARG A 195 1.60 8.46 2.86
N PRO A 196 0.39 9.06 2.81
CA PRO A 196 -0.34 9.40 4.02
C PRO A 196 -0.51 8.23 4.98
N GLY A 197 -0.27 8.52 6.24
CA GLY A 197 -0.32 7.52 7.31
C GLY A 197 0.50 7.98 8.50
N HIS A 198 0.61 7.23 9.47
CA HIS A 198 1.45 7.18 10.67
C HIS A 198 0.69 6.50 11.80
N GLU A 199 1.40 5.92 12.75
CA GLU A 199 0.80 5.26 13.92
C GLU A 199 0.27 6.26 14.95
N THR A 200 0.84 7.45 15.04
CA THR A 200 0.45 8.47 16.03
C THR A 200 -0.64 9.43 15.55
N TYR A 201 -0.89 9.50 14.24
CA TYR A 201 -1.90 10.38 13.65
C TYR A 201 -3.13 9.61 13.18
N PRO A 202 -4.37 10.11 13.40
CA PRO A 202 -5.60 9.38 13.08
C PRO A 202 -5.95 9.36 11.58
N ILE A 203 -4.94 9.34 10.72
CA ILE A 203 -5.09 9.49 9.26
C ILE A 203 -5.90 8.33 8.67
N TYR A 204 -5.73 7.11 9.17
CA TYR A 204 -6.49 5.94 8.70
C TYR A 204 -7.92 5.87 9.24
N HIS A 205 -8.38 6.89 9.98
CA HIS A 205 -9.80 7.10 10.29
C HIS A 205 -10.47 8.08 9.32
N MET A 206 -9.72 8.77 8.46
CA MET A 206 -10.26 9.77 7.54
C MET A 206 -11.02 9.11 6.37
N PRO A 207 -12.31 9.44 6.13
CA PRO A 207 -13.08 8.88 5.01
C PRO A 207 -12.46 9.12 3.64
N ILE A 208 -11.77 10.25 3.46
CA ILE A 208 -11.12 10.58 2.20
C ILE A 208 -9.91 9.65 1.93
N VAL A 209 -9.17 9.26 2.97
CA VAL A 209 -8.07 8.30 2.88
C VAL A 209 -8.60 6.91 2.54
N HIS A 210 -9.71 6.49 3.18
CA HIS A 210 -10.38 5.24 2.83
C HIS A 210 -10.81 5.25 1.35
N LYS A 211 -11.32 6.38 0.85
CA LYS A 211 -11.71 6.50 -0.56
C LYS A 211 -10.54 6.33 -1.51
N VAL A 212 -9.39 6.97 -1.24
CA VAL A 212 -8.17 6.79 -2.04
C VAL A 212 -7.76 5.32 -2.06
N ILE A 213 -7.72 4.67 -0.89
CA ILE A 213 -7.31 3.27 -0.78
C ILE A 213 -8.32 2.34 -1.50
N ALA A 214 -9.62 2.59 -1.37
CA ALA A 214 -10.65 1.83 -2.06
C ALA A 214 -10.56 1.97 -3.60
N ASN A 215 -10.31 3.18 -4.09
CA ASN A 215 -10.07 3.41 -5.52
C ASN A 215 -8.79 2.68 -5.98
N ALA A 216 -7.73 2.73 -5.17
CA ALA A 216 -6.48 2.02 -5.46
C ALA A 216 -6.68 0.49 -5.51
N ILE A 217 -7.46 -0.08 -4.59
CA ILE A 217 -7.84 -1.50 -4.59
C ILE A 217 -8.58 -1.85 -5.89
N ASN A 218 -9.57 -1.04 -6.28
CA ASN A 218 -10.31 -1.25 -7.53
C ASN A 218 -9.42 -1.14 -8.77
N TRP A 219 -8.46 -0.22 -8.78
CA TRP A 219 -7.48 -0.05 -9.86
C TRP A 219 -6.49 -1.22 -9.92
N ALA A 220 -6.01 -1.69 -8.76
CA ALA A 220 -4.97 -2.72 -8.67
C ALA A 220 -5.49 -4.15 -8.85
N LYS A 221 -6.81 -4.36 -8.88
CA LYS A 221 -7.39 -5.70 -9.04
C LYS A 221 -6.81 -6.46 -10.23
N PRO A 222 -6.69 -7.79 -10.14
CA PRO A 222 -6.27 -8.62 -11.26
C PRO A 222 -7.17 -8.43 -12.50
N VAL A 223 -6.56 -8.36 -13.68
CA VAL A 223 -7.31 -8.14 -14.95
C VAL A 223 -7.48 -9.43 -15.75
N SER A 224 -6.62 -10.42 -15.53
CA SER A 224 -6.64 -11.69 -16.24
C SER A 224 -6.10 -12.80 -15.37
N ASN A 225 -6.68 -13.99 -15.51
CA ASN A 225 -6.17 -15.20 -14.85
C ASN A 225 -5.22 -16.00 -15.76
N SER A 226 -4.92 -15.50 -16.96
CA SER A 226 -4.04 -16.19 -17.91
C SER A 226 -2.59 -15.82 -17.63
N ALA A 227 -1.81 -16.78 -17.17
CA ALA A 227 -0.36 -16.61 -17.08
C ALA A 227 0.23 -16.41 -18.48
N PRO A 228 1.22 -15.50 -18.64
CA PRO A 228 1.90 -15.34 -19.92
C PRO A 228 2.65 -16.61 -20.28
N VAL A 229 2.45 -17.08 -21.50
CA VAL A 229 3.25 -18.19 -22.03
C VAL A 229 4.66 -17.70 -22.26
N ARG A 230 5.63 -18.36 -21.64
CA ARG A 230 7.06 -18.03 -21.76
C ARG A 230 7.83 -19.25 -22.28
N GLY A 231 8.95 -18.99 -22.93
CA GLY A 231 9.84 -20.02 -23.43
C GLY A 231 9.82 -20.14 -24.95
N ASN A 232 10.22 -21.31 -25.43
CA ASN A 232 10.34 -21.55 -26.87
C ASN A 232 8.95 -21.63 -27.54
N ILE A 233 8.81 -20.95 -28.65
CA ILE A 233 7.58 -21.05 -29.48
C ILE A 233 7.81 -22.21 -30.47
N PRO A 234 6.88 -23.20 -30.57
CA PRO A 234 6.97 -24.25 -31.57
C PRO A 234 7.05 -23.68 -32.99
N GLU A 235 7.73 -24.39 -33.87
CA GLU A 235 7.77 -24.02 -35.29
C GLU A 235 6.34 -23.94 -35.86
N PHE A 236 6.11 -22.93 -36.70
CA PHE A 236 4.85 -22.79 -37.41
C PHE A 236 4.74 -23.94 -38.41
N MET A 237 3.82 -24.85 -38.18
CA MET A 237 3.50 -25.90 -39.11
C MET A 237 2.60 -25.31 -40.20
N SER A 238 3.16 -25.14 -41.40
CA SER A 238 2.47 -24.73 -42.64
C SER A 238 1.49 -25.80 -43.16
#